data_5d7b61c36cf8f4aae5b28bde16dab301
#
_entry.id   5d7b61c36cf8f4aae5b28bde16dab301
#
_cell.length_a   1.000
_cell.length_b   1.000
_cell.length_c   1.000
_cell.angle_alpha   90.00
_cell.angle_beta   90.00
_cell.angle_gamma   90.00
#
_symmetry.space_group_name_H-M   'P 1'
#
loop_
_entity.id
_entity.type
_entity.pdbx_description
1 polymer ?
#
loop_
_entity_poly.entity_id
_entity_poly.type
_entity_poly.pdbx_seq_one_letter_code
_entity_poly.pdbx_strand_id
1 'polypeptide(L)'
;MKILVFEYITGGGFNKQDLPEALKNEGRLMLQALLDNLRLQSNHDDLSMSVMLDYRINGLINTDGFETVVINPEHNSHNEFVNLVKQCDAVWPIAPEFDGILQKLCQSVETLGKTLLTSPASAVALTGNKFETYQRLKQHHIATVPSRLFTGVVWNKNNEVQALAQELVESGITDVGIKSDQWLVKSVDGVGCSDSYILTSPHDFEQMCSRQGDYIIQPHIQGIKTSLSCLFKEGTGWLICTNLQQFNIINQQYQLSELIVNYDLDLNCYQDLVANIAQAFPELWGYVGVDLIETPAQILVLEINPRLTTSFVGIKAALGINVAENVLQLVKGEPTLTSFCNQAITIHMKQNDSN
;
A
#
# COMPACT_ATOMS: atom_id res chain seq x y z
N MET A 1 -14.73 -23.21 5.26
CA MET A 1 -14.14 -22.31 4.23
C MET A 1 -12.61 -22.47 4.28
N LYS A 2 -11.97 -22.77 3.14
CA LYS A 2 -10.51 -22.85 3.03
C LYS A 2 -9.94 -21.55 2.48
N ILE A 3 -9.02 -20.90 3.23
CA ILE A 3 -8.38 -19.63 2.85
C ILE A 3 -6.91 -19.87 2.50
N LEU A 4 -6.46 -19.38 1.35
CA LEU A 4 -5.05 -19.27 0.99
C LEU A 4 -4.55 -17.85 1.35
N VAL A 5 -3.48 -17.79 2.14
CA VAL A 5 -2.71 -16.54 2.37
C VAL A 5 -1.45 -16.60 1.52
N PHE A 6 -1.20 -15.55 0.75
CA PHE A 6 -0.01 -15.45 -0.10
C PHE A 6 0.56 -14.03 -0.06
N GLU A 7 1.67 -13.86 0.67
CA GLU A 7 2.50 -12.64 0.59
C GLU A 7 3.62 -12.91 -0.44
N TYR A 8 3.68 -12.11 -1.49
CA TYR A 8 4.48 -12.39 -2.68
C TYR A 8 5.98 -12.53 -2.40
N ILE A 9 6.54 -11.64 -1.58
CA ILE A 9 7.99 -11.61 -1.33
C ILE A 9 8.41 -12.83 -0.50
N THR A 10 7.71 -13.08 0.58
CA THR A 10 7.98 -14.19 1.51
C THR A 10 7.39 -15.52 1.07
N GLY A 11 6.47 -15.52 0.13
CA GLY A 11 5.75 -16.68 -0.40
C GLY A 11 6.37 -17.30 -1.66
N GLY A 12 7.56 -16.85 -2.06
CA GLY A 12 8.30 -17.46 -3.17
C GLY A 12 8.21 -16.68 -4.51
N GLY A 13 7.73 -15.45 -4.52
CA GLY A 13 7.76 -14.60 -5.73
C GLY A 13 9.17 -14.36 -6.26
N PHE A 14 10.17 -14.41 -5.37
CA PHE A 14 11.61 -14.29 -5.67
C PHE A 14 12.37 -15.62 -5.46
N ASN A 15 11.74 -16.80 -5.57
CA ASN A 15 12.37 -18.08 -5.25
C ASN A 15 13.59 -18.42 -6.14
N LYS A 16 13.74 -17.76 -7.30
CA LYS A 16 14.86 -17.92 -8.25
C LYS A 16 15.82 -16.74 -8.27
N GLN A 17 15.63 -15.75 -7.41
CA GLN A 17 16.40 -14.51 -7.34
C GLN A 17 16.73 -14.20 -5.88
N ASP A 18 17.61 -13.23 -5.64
CA ASP A 18 17.88 -12.74 -4.30
C ASP A 18 16.63 -12.04 -3.72
N LEU A 19 16.38 -12.27 -2.44
CA LEU A 19 15.30 -11.59 -1.71
C LEU A 19 15.74 -10.16 -1.35
N PRO A 20 15.03 -9.13 -1.82
CA PRO A 20 15.32 -7.77 -1.39
C PRO A 20 15.05 -7.63 0.11
N GLU A 21 16.08 -7.34 0.91
CA GLU A 21 16.03 -7.36 2.38
C GLU A 21 14.93 -6.45 2.97
N ALA A 22 14.77 -5.22 2.42
CA ALA A 22 13.74 -4.29 2.89
C ALA A 22 12.33 -4.87 2.68
N LEU A 23 12.03 -5.30 1.46
CA LEU A 23 10.72 -5.89 1.12
C LEU A 23 10.46 -7.20 1.89
N LYS A 24 11.50 -8.03 2.08
CA LYS A 24 11.42 -9.25 2.88
C LYS A 24 11.02 -8.94 4.32
N ASN A 25 11.63 -7.93 4.93
CA ASN A 25 11.32 -7.57 6.31
C ASN A 25 9.90 -7.04 6.46
N GLU A 26 9.45 -6.18 5.56
CA GLU A 26 8.07 -5.68 5.55
C GLU A 26 7.05 -6.79 5.30
N GLY A 27 7.27 -7.61 4.26
CA GLY A 27 6.41 -8.74 3.92
C GLY A 27 6.28 -9.73 5.07
N ARG A 28 7.40 -10.03 5.75
CA ARG A 28 7.42 -10.91 6.93
C ARG A 28 6.59 -10.35 8.09
N LEU A 29 6.68 -9.05 8.38
CA LEU A 29 5.89 -8.41 9.43
C LEU A 29 4.39 -8.46 9.09
N MET A 30 4.01 -8.10 7.87
CA MET A 30 2.61 -8.12 7.42
C MET A 30 2.05 -9.55 7.41
N LEU A 31 2.80 -10.51 6.88
CA LEU A 31 2.36 -11.90 6.84
C LEU A 31 2.17 -12.45 8.26
N GLN A 32 3.16 -12.30 9.16
CA GLN A 32 3.03 -12.76 10.55
C GLN A 32 1.81 -12.15 11.23
N ALA A 33 1.62 -10.83 11.10
CA ALA A 33 0.47 -10.15 11.70
C ALA A 33 -0.87 -10.66 11.14
N LEU A 34 -0.95 -10.94 9.82
CA LEU A 34 -2.15 -11.50 9.22
C LEU A 34 -2.43 -12.92 9.73
N LEU A 35 -1.41 -13.79 9.78
CA LEU A 35 -1.55 -15.15 10.30
C LEU A 35 -2.00 -15.12 11.78
N ASP A 36 -1.45 -14.21 12.60
CA ASP A 36 -1.83 -14.05 14.01
C ASP A 36 -3.28 -13.57 14.17
N ASN A 37 -3.77 -12.70 13.29
CA ASN A 37 -5.16 -12.25 13.27
C ASN A 37 -6.11 -13.38 12.86
N LEU A 38 -5.76 -14.15 11.81
CA LEU A 38 -6.55 -15.26 11.30
C LEU A 38 -6.59 -16.43 12.28
N ARG A 39 -5.49 -16.73 12.98
CA ARG A 39 -5.42 -17.81 13.98
C ARG A 39 -6.46 -17.66 15.08
N LEU A 40 -6.82 -16.44 15.46
CA LEU A 40 -7.88 -16.21 16.45
C LEU A 40 -9.27 -16.59 15.93
N GLN A 41 -9.45 -16.68 14.61
CA GLN A 41 -10.70 -17.11 13.98
C GLN A 41 -10.78 -18.64 13.82
N SER A 42 -9.67 -19.37 13.96
CA SER A 42 -9.60 -20.84 13.78
C SER A 42 -10.35 -21.62 14.86
N ASN A 43 -10.81 -20.99 15.92
CA ASN A 43 -11.70 -21.60 16.93
C ASN A 43 -13.12 -21.91 16.39
N HIS A 44 -13.46 -21.48 15.18
CA HIS A 44 -14.65 -21.89 14.46
C HIS A 44 -14.31 -23.12 13.60
N ASP A 45 -14.88 -24.26 13.90
CA ASP A 45 -14.59 -25.61 13.34
C ASP A 45 -14.64 -25.70 11.80
N ASP A 46 -15.08 -24.66 11.09
CA ASP A 46 -15.27 -24.63 9.64
C ASP A 46 -14.19 -23.84 8.88
N LEU A 47 -13.13 -23.35 9.53
CA LEU A 47 -12.09 -22.56 8.87
C LEU A 47 -10.77 -23.33 8.77
N SER A 48 -10.32 -23.62 7.54
CA SER A 48 -8.99 -24.16 7.27
C SER A 48 -8.17 -23.14 6.49
N MET A 49 -6.86 -23.10 6.76
CA MET A 49 -5.98 -22.07 6.23
C MET A 49 -4.70 -22.68 5.68
N SER A 50 -4.25 -22.16 4.54
CA SER A 50 -2.98 -22.52 3.92
C SER A 50 -2.13 -21.26 3.69
N VAL A 51 -0.82 -21.40 3.73
CA VAL A 51 0.13 -20.32 3.46
C VAL A 51 1.24 -20.81 2.54
N MET A 52 1.64 -20.01 1.55
CA MET A 52 2.84 -20.25 0.75
C MET A 52 4.03 -19.57 1.41
N LEU A 53 5.16 -20.25 1.50
CA LEU A 53 6.41 -19.70 2.02
C LEU A 53 7.60 -20.07 1.13
N ASP A 54 8.43 -19.07 0.86
CA ASP A 54 9.77 -19.29 0.30
C ASP A 54 10.61 -20.17 1.25
N TYR A 55 11.35 -21.10 0.72
CA TYR A 55 12.17 -22.01 1.52
C TYR A 55 13.13 -21.28 2.47
N ARG A 56 13.58 -20.06 2.10
CA ARG A 56 14.48 -19.20 2.91
C ARG A 56 13.77 -18.53 4.09
N ILE A 57 12.43 -18.43 4.02
CA ILE A 57 11.60 -17.82 5.07
C ILE A 57 10.97 -18.87 5.97
N ASN A 58 10.96 -20.15 5.53
CA ASN A 58 10.43 -21.25 6.31
C ASN A 58 11.15 -21.36 7.67
N GLY A 59 10.38 -21.37 8.76
CA GLY A 59 10.90 -21.36 10.13
C GLY A 59 11.19 -19.94 10.71
N LEU A 60 11.10 -18.87 9.91
CA LEU A 60 11.20 -17.49 10.39
C LEU A 60 9.82 -16.85 10.69
N ILE A 61 8.75 -17.52 10.31
CA ILE A 61 7.35 -17.13 10.53
C ILE A 61 6.65 -18.27 11.27
N ASN A 62 5.86 -17.95 12.28
CA ASN A 62 5.03 -18.92 12.96
C ASN A 62 3.81 -19.24 12.08
N THR A 63 3.73 -20.48 11.58
CA THR A 63 2.63 -20.99 10.76
C THR A 63 1.75 -22.02 11.48
N ASP A 64 1.82 -22.09 12.82
CA ASP A 64 0.97 -23.00 13.59
C ASP A 64 -0.52 -22.78 13.25
N GLY A 65 -1.22 -23.87 12.94
CA GLY A 65 -2.62 -23.84 12.50
C GLY A 65 -2.81 -23.61 11.00
N PHE A 66 -1.72 -23.49 10.21
CA PHE A 66 -1.76 -23.34 8.76
C PHE A 66 -1.10 -24.51 8.05
N GLU A 67 -1.74 -24.99 6.98
CA GLU A 67 -1.07 -25.87 6.03
C GLU A 67 0.00 -25.05 5.27
N THR A 68 1.28 -25.37 5.48
CA THR A 68 2.40 -24.62 4.89
C THR A 68 2.89 -25.28 3.62
N VAL A 69 2.88 -24.54 2.50
CA VAL A 69 3.42 -24.98 1.22
C VAL A 69 4.73 -24.25 0.96
N VAL A 70 5.84 -25.00 0.99
CA VAL A 70 7.18 -24.45 0.82
C VAL A 70 7.55 -24.36 -0.66
N ILE A 71 7.97 -23.19 -1.10
CA ILE A 71 8.38 -22.90 -2.48
C ILE A 71 9.89 -22.92 -2.58
N ASN A 72 10.41 -23.91 -3.32
CA ASN A 72 11.83 -24.12 -3.58
C ASN A 72 12.25 -23.48 -4.93
N PRO A 73 13.56 -23.34 -5.23
CA PRO A 73 14.05 -22.72 -6.47
C PRO A 73 13.58 -23.41 -7.75
N GLU A 74 13.33 -24.71 -7.73
CA GLU A 74 12.84 -25.50 -8.87
C GLU A 74 11.36 -25.23 -9.20
N HIS A 75 10.57 -24.75 -8.25
CA HIS A 75 9.16 -24.49 -8.44
C HIS A 75 8.93 -23.25 -9.35
N ASN A 76 7.82 -23.26 -10.07
CA ASN A 76 7.23 -22.04 -10.63
C ASN A 76 6.21 -21.51 -9.62
N SER A 77 6.58 -20.45 -8.88
CA SER A 77 5.76 -19.91 -7.80
C SER A 77 4.35 -19.51 -8.23
N HIS A 78 4.21 -18.96 -9.45
CA HIS A 78 2.90 -18.59 -9.99
C HIS A 78 2.02 -19.83 -10.26
N ASN A 79 2.59 -20.89 -10.83
CA ASN A 79 1.84 -22.12 -11.07
C ASN A 79 1.41 -22.77 -9.73
N GLU A 80 2.28 -22.77 -8.73
CA GLU A 80 1.94 -23.28 -7.40
C GLU A 80 0.82 -22.44 -6.76
N PHE A 81 0.89 -21.10 -6.87
CA PHE A 81 -0.18 -20.21 -6.43
C PHE A 81 -1.51 -20.57 -7.10
N VAL A 82 -1.55 -20.69 -8.44
CA VAL A 82 -2.76 -21.04 -9.19
C VAL A 82 -3.30 -22.39 -8.80
N ASN A 83 -2.43 -23.39 -8.55
CA ASN A 83 -2.84 -24.72 -8.12
C ASN A 83 -3.49 -24.70 -6.72
N LEU A 84 -2.96 -23.90 -5.80
CA LEU A 84 -3.52 -23.74 -4.46
C LEU A 84 -4.83 -22.95 -4.49
N VAL A 85 -4.92 -21.90 -5.30
CA VAL A 85 -6.16 -21.12 -5.49
C VAL A 85 -7.32 -22.03 -5.90
N LYS A 86 -7.10 -23.01 -6.81
CA LYS A 86 -8.15 -23.96 -7.22
C LYS A 86 -8.69 -24.80 -6.06
N GLN A 87 -7.88 -25.04 -5.02
CA GLN A 87 -8.20 -25.86 -3.86
C GLN A 87 -8.82 -25.08 -2.69
N CYS A 88 -8.87 -23.75 -2.79
CA CYS A 88 -9.36 -22.86 -1.75
C CYS A 88 -10.71 -22.23 -2.13
N ASP A 89 -11.43 -21.73 -1.13
CA ASP A 89 -12.66 -20.97 -1.32
C ASP A 89 -12.40 -19.48 -1.44
N ALA A 90 -11.40 -19.00 -0.67
CA ALA A 90 -11.00 -17.61 -0.64
C ALA A 90 -9.47 -17.46 -0.65
N VAL A 91 -8.98 -16.32 -1.13
CA VAL A 91 -7.55 -16.03 -1.26
C VAL A 91 -7.27 -14.61 -0.77
N TRP A 92 -6.22 -14.48 0.04
CA TRP A 92 -5.71 -13.21 0.52
C TRP A 92 -4.30 -12.95 -0.03
N PRO A 93 -4.17 -12.34 -1.21
CA PRO A 93 -2.87 -11.95 -1.74
C PRO A 93 -2.40 -10.65 -1.09
N ILE A 94 -1.11 -10.60 -0.76
CA ILE A 94 -0.36 -9.40 -0.37
C ILE A 94 0.81 -9.32 -1.33
N ALA A 95 0.89 -8.28 -2.12
CA ALA A 95 1.96 -8.11 -3.09
C ALA A 95 2.16 -6.63 -3.44
N PRO A 96 3.32 -6.24 -3.94
CA PRO A 96 3.52 -4.90 -4.48
C PRO A 96 2.75 -4.71 -5.80
N GLU A 97 2.48 -3.44 -6.13
CA GLU A 97 1.79 -3.04 -7.36
C GLU A 97 2.72 -2.99 -8.58
N PHE A 98 4.02 -2.79 -8.39
CA PHE A 98 4.99 -2.69 -9.50
C PHE A 98 4.94 -3.92 -10.41
N ASP A 99 5.22 -3.73 -11.69
CA ASP A 99 5.13 -4.77 -12.73
C ASP A 99 3.74 -5.44 -12.83
N GLY A 100 2.71 -4.83 -12.21
CA GLY A 100 1.36 -5.36 -12.14
C GLY A 100 1.25 -6.67 -11.36
N ILE A 101 2.14 -6.94 -10.40
CA ILE A 101 2.21 -8.22 -9.67
C ILE A 101 0.90 -8.46 -8.91
N LEU A 102 0.48 -7.52 -8.05
CA LEU A 102 -0.76 -7.67 -7.28
C LEU A 102 -1.97 -7.81 -8.21
N GLN A 103 -2.05 -6.98 -9.26
CA GLN A 103 -3.12 -7.05 -10.24
C GLN A 103 -3.24 -8.44 -10.87
N LYS A 104 -2.13 -9.04 -11.32
CA LYS A 104 -2.11 -10.37 -11.94
C LYS A 104 -2.53 -11.47 -10.98
N LEU A 105 -2.14 -11.37 -9.70
CA LEU A 105 -2.58 -12.30 -8.65
C LEU A 105 -4.09 -12.20 -8.42
N CYS A 106 -4.61 -11.00 -8.24
CA CYS A 106 -6.05 -10.76 -8.08
C CYS A 106 -6.84 -11.28 -9.30
N GLN A 107 -6.39 -10.96 -10.52
CA GLN A 107 -7.00 -11.45 -11.76
C GLN A 107 -7.02 -12.98 -11.84
N SER A 108 -5.98 -13.65 -11.36
CA SER A 108 -5.93 -15.13 -11.33
C SER A 108 -6.98 -15.70 -10.38
N VAL A 109 -7.19 -15.08 -9.22
CA VAL A 109 -8.22 -15.49 -8.24
C VAL A 109 -9.62 -15.28 -8.82
N GLU A 110 -9.89 -14.11 -9.40
CA GLU A 110 -11.18 -13.76 -10.02
C GLU A 110 -11.52 -14.69 -11.19
N THR A 111 -10.53 -14.97 -12.07
CA THR A 111 -10.70 -15.88 -13.22
C THR A 111 -11.07 -17.30 -12.80
N LEU A 112 -10.60 -17.74 -11.63
CA LEU A 112 -10.93 -19.05 -11.06
C LEU A 112 -12.23 -19.03 -10.24
N GLY A 113 -12.94 -17.91 -10.18
CA GLY A 113 -14.21 -17.77 -9.48
C GLY A 113 -14.10 -17.91 -7.97
N LYS A 114 -12.93 -17.55 -7.39
CA LYS A 114 -12.70 -17.64 -5.95
C LYS A 114 -12.91 -16.29 -5.26
N THR A 115 -13.26 -16.32 -3.99
CA THR A 115 -13.43 -15.10 -3.20
C THR A 115 -12.08 -14.41 -2.98
N LEU A 116 -11.95 -13.17 -3.42
CA LEU A 116 -10.76 -12.36 -3.20
C LEU A 116 -10.92 -11.57 -1.88
N LEU A 117 -9.94 -11.67 -0.99
CA LEU A 117 -9.94 -10.98 0.31
C LEU A 117 -9.09 -9.70 0.31
N THR A 118 -9.02 -9.06 -0.84
CA THR A 118 -8.41 -7.74 -1.08
C THR A 118 -9.17 -7.06 -2.22
N SER A 119 -8.77 -5.86 -2.62
CA SER A 119 -9.42 -5.15 -3.73
C SER A 119 -9.30 -5.91 -5.05
N PRO A 120 -10.32 -5.84 -5.92
CA PRO A 120 -10.33 -6.52 -7.22
C PRO A 120 -9.23 -6.01 -8.16
N ALA A 121 -8.86 -6.82 -9.15
CA ALA A 121 -7.79 -6.49 -10.10
C ALA A 121 -7.98 -5.14 -10.79
N SER A 122 -9.21 -4.73 -11.07
CA SER A 122 -9.53 -3.43 -11.66
C SER A 122 -9.21 -2.25 -10.73
N ALA A 123 -9.54 -2.37 -9.44
CA ALA A 123 -9.21 -1.36 -8.45
C ALA A 123 -7.68 -1.29 -8.23
N VAL A 124 -7.01 -2.46 -8.18
CA VAL A 124 -5.54 -2.53 -8.07
C VAL A 124 -4.87 -1.87 -9.26
N ALA A 125 -5.35 -2.10 -10.49
CA ALA A 125 -4.81 -1.48 -11.69
C ALA A 125 -4.91 0.06 -11.63
N LEU A 126 -6.09 0.56 -11.24
CA LEU A 126 -6.36 2.00 -11.14
C LEU A 126 -5.50 2.67 -10.06
N THR A 127 -5.51 2.12 -8.83
CA THR A 127 -4.82 2.75 -7.69
C THR A 127 -3.32 2.47 -7.68
N GLY A 128 -2.87 1.38 -8.30
CA GLY A 128 -1.45 1.10 -8.54
C GLY A 128 -0.79 2.07 -9.52
N ASN A 129 -1.58 2.74 -10.37
CA ASN A 129 -1.10 3.80 -11.26
C ASN A 129 -1.29 5.19 -10.59
N LYS A 130 -0.20 5.80 -10.12
CA LYS A 130 -0.23 7.08 -9.40
C LYS A 130 -0.81 8.23 -10.23
N PHE A 131 -0.64 8.21 -11.56
CA PHE A 131 -1.18 9.26 -12.41
C PHE A 131 -2.69 9.11 -12.60
N GLU A 132 -3.18 7.89 -12.80
CA GLU A 132 -4.62 7.62 -12.90
C GLU A 132 -5.33 7.89 -11.57
N THR A 133 -4.70 7.51 -10.44
CA THR A 133 -5.17 7.86 -9.09
C THR A 133 -5.30 9.37 -8.91
N TYR A 134 -4.26 10.14 -9.27
CA TYR A 134 -4.30 11.59 -9.24
C TYR A 134 -5.45 12.16 -10.08
N GLN A 135 -5.62 11.68 -11.32
CA GLN A 135 -6.69 12.15 -12.20
C GLN A 135 -8.08 11.88 -11.60
N ARG A 136 -8.28 10.69 -11.03
CA ARG A 136 -9.55 10.30 -10.40
C ARG A 136 -9.84 11.15 -9.15
N LEU A 137 -8.85 11.35 -8.27
CA LEU A 137 -8.97 12.23 -7.10
C LEU A 137 -9.35 13.66 -7.51
N LYS A 138 -8.65 14.23 -8.50
CA LYS A 138 -8.94 15.55 -9.03
C LYS A 138 -10.35 15.65 -9.62
N GLN A 139 -10.80 14.66 -10.39
CA GLN A 139 -12.14 14.62 -10.98
C GLN A 139 -13.24 14.65 -9.90
N HIS A 140 -12.97 14.04 -8.74
CA HIS A 140 -13.90 14.02 -7.59
C HIS A 140 -13.65 15.13 -6.58
N HIS A 141 -12.84 16.13 -6.93
CA HIS A 141 -12.52 17.29 -6.06
C HIS A 141 -11.90 16.90 -4.71
N ILE A 142 -11.20 15.77 -4.66
CA ILE A 142 -10.43 15.35 -3.49
C ILE A 142 -9.05 15.98 -3.59
N ALA A 143 -8.63 16.69 -2.54
CA ALA A 143 -7.36 17.38 -2.50
C ALA A 143 -6.19 16.41 -2.63
N THR A 144 -5.31 16.63 -3.60
CA THR A 144 -4.16 15.77 -3.93
C THR A 144 -3.03 16.62 -4.53
N VAL A 145 -1.82 16.06 -4.56
CA VAL A 145 -0.67 16.77 -5.11
C VAL A 145 -0.71 16.76 -6.64
N PRO A 146 -0.69 17.92 -7.31
CA PRO A 146 -0.66 18.01 -8.78
C PRO A 146 0.47 17.18 -9.38
N SER A 147 0.14 16.39 -10.38
CA SER A 147 1.04 15.41 -10.99
C SER A 147 1.05 15.52 -12.50
N ARG A 148 2.19 15.27 -13.12
CA ARG A 148 2.34 15.13 -14.57
C ARG A 148 3.10 13.85 -14.89
N LEU A 149 2.76 13.23 -16.02
CA LEU A 149 3.59 12.13 -16.55
C LEU A 149 4.96 12.68 -16.97
N PHE A 150 5.98 11.95 -16.59
CA PHE A 150 7.36 12.23 -16.94
C PHE A 150 7.90 11.04 -17.73
N THR A 151 7.87 11.16 -19.06
CA THR A 151 8.47 10.18 -19.96
C THR A 151 9.85 10.68 -20.37
N GLY A 152 10.92 9.99 -19.98
CA GLY A 152 12.30 10.47 -19.99
C GLY A 152 12.90 10.97 -21.31
N VAL A 153 12.17 10.93 -22.46
CA VAL A 153 12.76 11.22 -23.76
C VAL A 153 12.63 12.69 -24.21
N VAL A 154 11.58 13.41 -23.80
CA VAL A 154 11.38 14.83 -24.17
C VAL A 154 10.65 15.58 -23.06
N TRP A 155 11.34 15.88 -21.97
CA TRP A 155 10.72 16.73 -20.96
C TRP A 155 11.18 18.19 -21.15
N ASN A 156 10.27 19.04 -21.61
CA ASN A 156 10.52 20.47 -21.66
C ASN A 156 10.34 21.08 -20.26
N LYS A 157 11.41 21.00 -19.46
CA LYS A 157 11.49 21.45 -18.08
C LYS A 157 10.76 22.76 -17.81
N ASN A 158 10.91 23.76 -18.69
CA ASN A 158 10.40 25.09 -18.43
C ASN A 158 8.87 25.18 -18.54
N ASN A 159 8.26 24.51 -19.51
CA ASN A 159 6.83 24.56 -19.74
C ASN A 159 6.05 23.69 -18.75
N GLU A 160 6.56 22.47 -18.45
CA GLU A 160 5.90 21.54 -17.55
C GLU A 160 5.98 22.00 -16.08
N VAL A 161 7.13 22.51 -15.65
CA VAL A 161 7.32 23.10 -14.32
C VAL A 161 6.41 24.33 -14.12
N GLN A 162 6.33 25.21 -15.13
CA GLN A 162 5.45 26.38 -15.08
C GLN A 162 3.97 25.96 -15.02
N ALA A 163 3.56 24.98 -15.83
CA ALA A 163 2.18 24.46 -15.82
C ALA A 163 1.81 23.84 -14.46
N LEU A 164 2.70 23.08 -13.85
CA LEU A 164 2.50 22.52 -12.51
C LEU A 164 2.44 23.61 -11.44
N ALA A 165 3.31 24.61 -11.51
CA ALA A 165 3.30 25.75 -10.60
C ALA A 165 2.00 26.56 -10.71
N GLN A 166 1.49 26.77 -11.92
CA GLN A 166 0.21 27.44 -12.14
C GLN A 166 -0.96 26.61 -11.60
N GLU A 167 -0.97 25.30 -11.81
CA GLU A 167 -2.00 24.39 -11.30
C GLU A 167 -2.03 24.35 -9.76
N LEU A 168 -0.87 24.47 -9.11
CA LEU A 168 -0.78 24.61 -7.65
C LEU A 168 -1.50 25.88 -7.17
N VAL A 169 -1.25 27.03 -7.83
CA VAL A 169 -1.92 28.29 -7.51
C VAL A 169 -3.43 28.18 -7.72
N GLU A 170 -3.86 27.60 -8.85
CA GLU A 170 -5.28 27.42 -9.18
C GLU A 170 -5.99 26.46 -8.23
N SER A 171 -5.29 25.45 -7.70
CA SER A 171 -5.85 24.51 -6.71
C SER A 171 -5.86 25.05 -5.27
N GLY A 172 -5.45 26.29 -5.05
CA GLY A 172 -5.43 26.91 -3.72
C GLY A 172 -4.31 26.40 -2.80
N ILE A 173 -3.35 25.67 -3.34
CA ILE A 173 -2.19 25.13 -2.59
C ILE A 173 -1.08 26.22 -2.43
N THR A 174 -1.46 27.50 -2.38
CA THR A 174 -0.52 28.62 -2.41
C THR A 174 0.20 28.89 -1.10
N ASP A 175 -0.39 28.50 0.04
CA ASP A 175 0.18 28.72 1.39
C ASP A 175 0.90 27.49 1.95
N VAL A 176 1.02 26.45 1.18
CA VAL A 176 1.71 25.25 1.58
C VAL A 176 3.18 25.45 1.33
N GLY A 177 4.04 25.26 2.33
CA GLY A 177 5.48 25.43 2.25
C GLY A 177 6.13 24.66 1.09
N ILE A 178 5.80 25.09 -0.14
CA ILE A 178 6.41 24.61 -1.37
C ILE A 178 7.79 25.24 -1.39
N LYS A 179 8.82 24.44 -1.29
CA LYS A 179 10.11 24.87 -1.80
C LYS A 179 9.96 24.90 -3.31
N SER A 180 9.77 26.10 -3.86
CA SER A 180 9.46 26.37 -5.27
C SER A 180 10.49 25.80 -6.27
N ASP A 181 11.58 25.24 -5.77
CA ASP A 181 12.73 24.72 -6.50
C ASP A 181 12.97 23.21 -6.30
N GLN A 182 12.13 22.52 -5.48
CA GLN A 182 12.25 21.08 -5.24
C GLN A 182 11.08 20.31 -5.87
N TRP A 183 11.43 19.24 -6.58
CA TRP A 183 10.48 18.37 -7.27
C TRP A 183 10.66 16.93 -6.79
N LEU A 184 9.59 16.18 -6.84
CA LEU A 184 9.60 14.76 -6.54
C LEU A 184 9.22 13.97 -7.78
N VAL A 185 10.09 13.09 -8.24
CA VAL A 185 9.81 12.15 -9.33
C VAL A 185 9.63 10.77 -8.73
N LYS A 186 8.55 10.08 -9.12
CA LYS A 186 8.22 8.73 -8.65
C LYS A 186 7.90 7.83 -9.83
N SER A 187 8.27 6.55 -9.75
CA SER A 187 7.71 5.55 -10.67
C SER A 187 6.18 5.56 -10.59
N VAL A 188 5.52 5.41 -11.73
CA VAL A 188 4.05 5.40 -11.83
C VAL A 188 3.45 4.29 -10.96
N ASP A 189 4.07 3.11 -10.90
CA ASP A 189 3.63 1.92 -10.16
C ASP A 189 4.53 1.54 -8.96
N GLY A 190 5.51 2.39 -8.61
CA GLY A 190 6.46 2.12 -7.52
C GLY A 190 5.80 2.00 -6.16
N VAL A 191 6.39 1.22 -5.25
CA VAL A 191 5.93 0.98 -3.88
C VAL A 191 6.99 1.36 -2.86
N GLY A 192 6.56 1.71 -1.63
CA GLY A 192 7.45 1.89 -0.49
C GLY A 192 8.51 2.99 -0.66
N CYS A 193 8.25 4.01 -1.46
CA CYS A 193 9.19 5.09 -1.82
C CYS A 193 10.46 4.60 -2.56
N SER A 194 10.57 3.35 -2.96
CA SER A 194 11.78 2.75 -3.53
C SER A 194 12.15 3.37 -4.84
N ASP A 195 11.45 3.99 -5.61
CA ASP A 195 11.79 4.64 -6.88
C ASP A 195 11.29 6.10 -6.90
N SER A 196 11.58 6.82 -5.79
CA SER A 196 11.19 8.21 -5.59
C SER A 196 12.43 9.07 -5.38
N TYR A 197 12.58 10.12 -6.19
CA TYR A 197 13.78 10.97 -6.23
C TYR A 197 13.43 12.43 -6.02
N ILE A 198 14.13 13.09 -5.08
CA ILE A 198 14.03 14.53 -4.87
C ILE A 198 14.97 15.22 -5.85
N LEU A 199 14.45 16.05 -6.74
CA LEU A 199 15.22 16.81 -7.71
C LEU A 199 15.35 18.27 -7.24
N THR A 200 16.58 18.78 -7.16
CA THR A 200 16.89 20.13 -6.70
C THR A 200 17.70 20.93 -7.70
N SER A 201 18.35 20.25 -8.65
CA SER A 201 19.27 20.85 -9.61
C SER A 201 18.96 20.43 -11.04
N PRO A 202 19.41 21.22 -12.05
CA PRO A 202 19.32 20.81 -13.47
C PRO A 202 19.96 19.45 -13.75
N HIS A 203 21.05 19.12 -13.02
CA HIS A 203 21.76 17.86 -13.17
C HIS A 203 20.89 16.65 -12.73
N ASP A 204 20.12 16.80 -11.65
CA ASP A 204 19.21 15.75 -11.18
C ASP A 204 18.16 15.42 -12.26
N PHE A 205 17.65 16.44 -12.95
CA PHE A 205 16.71 16.26 -14.06
C PHE A 205 17.35 15.53 -15.24
N GLU A 206 18.61 15.86 -15.61
CA GLU A 206 19.34 15.18 -16.66
C GLU A 206 19.54 13.70 -16.35
N GLN A 207 19.87 13.37 -15.11
CA GLN A 207 19.99 11.98 -14.65
C GLN A 207 18.67 11.23 -14.76
N MET A 208 17.54 11.86 -14.41
CA MET A 208 16.22 11.23 -14.56
C MET A 208 15.84 10.98 -16.02
N CYS A 209 16.20 11.88 -16.95
CA CYS A 209 15.93 11.70 -18.39
C CYS A 209 16.62 10.45 -18.99
N SER A 210 17.68 9.95 -18.37
CA SER A 210 18.37 8.73 -18.82
C SER A 210 17.76 7.43 -18.29
N ARG A 211 16.82 7.49 -17.33
CA ARG A 211 16.16 6.32 -16.76
C ARG A 211 15.06 5.81 -17.67
N GLN A 212 14.92 4.49 -17.70
CA GLN A 212 13.81 3.82 -18.40
C GLN A 212 12.64 3.63 -17.42
N GLY A 213 11.42 3.70 -17.93
CA GLY A 213 10.19 3.54 -17.17
C GLY A 213 9.27 4.75 -17.27
N ASP A 214 8.08 4.59 -16.73
CA ASP A 214 7.08 5.64 -16.64
C ASP A 214 7.12 6.26 -15.24
N TYR A 215 7.25 7.58 -15.20
CA TYR A 215 7.34 8.35 -13.96
C TYR A 215 6.27 9.41 -13.92
N ILE A 216 5.93 9.85 -12.71
CA ILE A 216 5.23 11.12 -12.46
C ILE A 216 6.19 12.11 -11.84
N ILE A 217 5.98 13.40 -12.13
CA ILE A 217 6.62 14.51 -11.44
C ILE A 217 5.59 15.30 -10.66
N GLN A 218 5.96 15.68 -9.46
CA GLN A 218 5.14 16.42 -8.50
C GLN A 218 5.97 17.54 -7.84
N PRO A 219 5.38 18.66 -7.42
CA PRO A 219 6.07 19.57 -6.51
C PRO A 219 6.37 18.87 -5.18
N HIS A 220 7.51 19.18 -4.59
CA HIS A 220 7.88 18.65 -3.28
C HIS A 220 7.17 19.44 -2.17
N ILE A 221 6.09 18.88 -1.63
CA ILE A 221 5.29 19.51 -0.58
C ILE A 221 5.93 19.24 0.80
N GLN A 222 6.02 20.29 1.62
CA GLN A 222 6.40 20.21 3.02
C GLN A 222 5.16 19.95 3.87
N GLY A 223 5.19 18.95 4.72
CA GLY A 223 4.08 18.61 5.60
C GLY A 223 4.36 17.37 6.44
N ILE A 224 3.45 17.05 7.33
CA ILE A 224 3.48 15.82 8.13
C ILE A 224 3.00 14.69 7.23
N LYS A 225 3.78 13.62 7.14
CA LYS A 225 3.41 12.42 6.39
C LYS A 225 2.64 11.48 7.28
N THR A 226 1.39 11.26 6.92
CA THR A 226 0.47 10.38 7.64
C THR A 226 -0.10 9.34 6.70
N SER A 227 -0.81 8.36 7.24
CA SER A 227 -1.61 7.43 6.46
C SER A 227 -2.87 7.03 7.21
N LEU A 228 -3.88 6.58 6.46
CA LEU A 228 -5.10 6.02 7.01
C LEU A 228 -5.09 4.51 6.79
N SER A 229 -5.52 3.78 7.81
CA SER A 229 -5.88 2.36 7.71
C SER A 229 -7.41 2.28 7.63
N CYS A 230 -7.93 1.74 6.53
CA CYS A 230 -9.36 1.75 6.24
C CYS A 230 -9.86 0.38 5.77
N LEU A 231 -11.18 0.18 5.85
CA LEU A 231 -11.90 -0.85 5.11
C LEU A 231 -12.81 -0.18 4.08
N PHE A 232 -12.96 -0.81 2.92
CA PHE A 232 -13.86 -0.34 1.86
C PHE A 232 -14.73 -1.48 1.34
N LYS A 233 -15.94 -1.13 0.92
CA LYS A 233 -16.87 -2.02 0.20
C LYS A 233 -17.93 -1.20 -0.52
N GLU A 234 -18.09 -1.41 -1.83
CA GLU A 234 -19.24 -0.90 -2.61
C GLU A 234 -19.52 0.61 -2.39
N GLY A 235 -18.47 1.44 -2.43
CA GLY A 235 -18.59 2.89 -2.26
C GLY A 235 -18.77 3.35 -0.80
N THR A 236 -18.65 2.45 0.16
CA THR A 236 -18.62 2.78 1.60
C THR A 236 -17.21 2.56 2.15
N GLY A 237 -16.77 3.48 3.02
CA GLY A 237 -15.47 3.41 3.67
C GLY A 237 -15.59 3.50 5.20
N TRP A 238 -14.80 2.72 5.91
CA TRP A 238 -14.69 2.73 7.38
C TRP A 238 -13.24 3.02 7.77
N LEU A 239 -13.03 4.12 8.47
CA LEU A 239 -11.73 4.47 9.03
C LEU A 239 -11.45 3.61 10.27
N ILE A 240 -10.28 2.94 10.30
CA ILE A 240 -9.81 2.17 11.45
C ILE A 240 -8.96 3.06 12.36
N CYS A 241 -7.89 3.64 11.81
CA CYS A 241 -7.00 4.56 12.52
C CYS A 241 -6.16 5.40 11.55
N THR A 242 -5.52 6.41 12.12
CA THR A 242 -4.47 7.22 11.48
C THR A 242 -3.09 6.73 11.90
N ASN A 243 -2.10 6.95 11.04
CA ASN A 243 -0.73 6.58 11.33
C ASN A 243 0.21 7.73 10.97
N LEU A 244 1.28 7.94 11.75
CA LEU A 244 2.35 8.87 11.44
C LEU A 244 3.52 8.11 10.83
N GLN A 245 4.01 8.61 9.69
CA GLN A 245 5.14 8.04 8.97
C GLN A 245 6.37 8.93 9.14
N GLN A 246 7.46 8.39 9.66
CA GLN A 246 8.73 9.10 9.78
C GLN A 246 9.73 8.56 8.75
N PHE A 247 10.36 9.49 8.02
CA PHE A 247 11.28 9.14 6.95
C PHE A 247 12.64 9.79 7.18
N ASN A 248 13.68 9.04 6.86
CA ASN A 248 15.01 9.58 6.58
C ASN A 248 15.15 9.86 5.09
N ILE A 249 15.98 10.85 4.74
CA ILE A 249 16.34 11.11 3.35
C ILE A 249 17.79 10.66 3.17
N ILE A 250 17.99 9.64 2.36
CA ILE A 250 19.31 9.07 2.06
C ILE A 250 19.47 9.06 0.54
N ASN A 251 20.53 9.65 0.02
CA ASN A 251 20.80 9.73 -1.42
C ASN A 251 19.61 10.29 -2.23
N GLN A 252 18.97 11.35 -1.74
CA GLN A 252 17.78 12.00 -2.35
C GLN A 252 16.53 11.09 -2.42
N GLN A 253 16.50 9.99 -1.66
CA GLN A 253 15.37 9.09 -1.57
C GLN A 253 14.80 9.05 -0.15
N TYR A 254 13.50 8.92 -0.05
CA TYR A 254 12.82 8.69 1.21
C TYR A 254 12.96 7.22 1.64
N GLN A 255 13.31 7.02 2.91
CA GLN A 255 13.32 5.69 3.54
C GLN A 255 12.48 5.75 4.82
N LEU A 256 11.45 4.93 4.90
CA LEU A 256 10.63 4.82 6.11
C LEU A 256 11.48 4.28 7.25
N SER A 257 11.60 5.04 8.34
CA SER A 257 12.37 4.68 9.52
C SER A 257 11.50 4.24 10.68
N GLU A 258 10.33 4.85 10.82
CA GLU A 258 9.42 4.59 11.92
C GLU A 258 7.98 4.84 11.48
N LEU A 259 7.07 4.03 12.01
CA LEU A 259 5.63 4.15 11.81
C LEU A 259 4.93 4.10 13.16
N ILE A 260 4.14 5.14 13.48
CA ILE A 260 3.34 5.20 14.69
C ILE A 260 1.89 4.94 14.31
N VAL A 261 1.38 3.77 14.67
CA VAL A 261 -0.01 3.34 14.40
C VAL A 261 -0.95 3.90 15.47
N ASN A 262 -2.11 4.38 15.05
CA ASN A 262 -3.11 5.08 15.89
C ASN A 262 -2.52 6.36 16.52
N TYR A 263 -1.94 7.19 15.65
CA TYR A 263 -1.21 8.39 16.02
C TYR A 263 -2.14 9.51 16.53
N ASP A 264 -3.19 9.83 15.77
CA ASP A 264 -4.18 10.83 16.13
C ASP A 264 -5.48 10.17 16.58
N LEU A 265 -6.00 10.63 17.71
CA LEU A 265 -7.21 10.11 18.32
C LEU A 265 -8.47 10.86 17.86
N ASP A 266 -8.34 12.05 17.25
CA ASP A 266 -9.44 12.76 16.62
C ASP A 266 -9.57 12.36 15.15
N LEU A 267 -10.42 11.40 14.89
CA LEU A 267 -10.66 10.85 13.57
C LEU A 267 -11.69 11.65 12.73
N ASN A 268 -12.31 12.69 13.30
CA ASN A 268 -13.44 13.38 12.66
C ASN A 268 -13.04 14.03 11.33
N CYS A 269 -11.86 14.65 11.26
CA CYS A 269 -11.39 15.31 10.05
C CYS A 269 -11.10 14.36 8.88
N TYR A 270 -10.93 13.05 9.15
CA TYR A 270 -10.62 12.05 8.13
C TYR A 270 -11.85 11.26 7.67
N GLN A 271 -12.96 11.25 8.43
CA GLN A 271 -14.15 10.49 8.08
C GLN A 271 -14.76 10.93 6.76
N ASP A 272 -14.90 12.25 6.56
CA ASP A 272 -15.40 12.80 5.30
C ASP A 272 -14.46 12.49 4.13
N LEU A 273 -13.14 12.53 4.37
CA LEU A 273 -12.16 12.17 3.36
C LEU A 273 -12.29 10.70 2.95
N VAL A 274 -12.42 9.79 3.91
CA VAL A 274 -12.62 8.35 3.65
C VAL A 274 -13.93 8.10 2.88
N ALA A 275 -15.01 8.78 3.25
CA ALA A 275 -16.28 8.71 2.54
C ALA A 275 -16.17 9.21 1.09
N ASN A 276 -15.48 10.34 0.87
CA ASN A 276 -15.24 10.87 -0.47
C ASN A 276 -14.36 9.95 -1.33
N ILE A 277 -13.32 9.34 -0.74
CA ILE A 277 -12.48 8.34 -1.43
C ILE A 277 -13.33 7.12 -1.80
N ALA A 278 -14.19 6.62 -0.91
CA ALA A 278 -15.08 5.50 -1.19
C ALA A 278 -16.01 5.78 -2.38
N GLN A 279 -16.56 6.99 -2.46
CA GLN A 279 -17.40 7.42 -3.60
C GLN A 279 -16.59 7.56 -4.90
N ALA A 280 -15.36 8.04 -4.81
CA ALA A 280 -14.48 8.22 -5.97
C ALA A 280 -13.95 6.87 -6.51
N PHE A 281 -13.77 5.89 -5.65
CA PHE A 281 -13.22 4.56 -5.95
C PHE A 281 -14.17 3.46 -5.42
N PRO A 282 -15.38 3.34 -5.96
CA PRO A 282 -16.39 2.39 -5.45
C PRO A 282 -15.97 0.92 -5.62
N GLU A 283 -14.96 0.66 -6.45
CA GLU A 283 -14.39 -0.67 -6.69
C GLU A 283 -13.48 -1.14 -5.54
N LEU A 284 -13.00 -0.24 -4.65
CA LEU A 284 -12.17 -0.62 -3.52
C LEU A 284 -12.91 -1.59 -2.60
N TRP A 285 -12.18 -2.62 -2.16
CA TRP A 285 -12.73 -3.64 -1.27
C TRP A 285 -11.66 -4.14 -0.28
N GLY A 286 -12.11 -4.44 0.95
CA GLY A 286 -11.25 -4.96 1.99
C GLY A 286 -10.37 -3.88 2.63
N TYR A 287 -9.21 -4.27 3.13
CA TYR A 287 -8.28 -3.33 3.73
C TYR A 287 -7.55 -2.50 2.66
N VAL A 288 -7.48 -1.21 2.91
CA VAL A 288 -6.79 -0.23 2.05
C VAL A 288 -6.02 0.76 2.93
N GLY A 289 -4.77 1.00 2.58
CA GLY A 289 -3.98 2.10 3.12
C GLY A 289 -4.11 3.34 2.24
N VAL A 290 -4.24 4.52 2.84
CA VAL A 290 -4.27 5.81 2.12
C VAL A 290 -3.15 6.69 2.66
N ASP A 291 -2.16 7.00 1.83
CA ASP A 291 -1.04 7.87 2.22
C ASP A 291 -1.40 9.34 2.01
N LEU A 292 -1.07 10.15 3.00
CA LEU A 292 -1.42 11.57 3.07
C LEU A 292 -0.19 12.43 3.30
N ILE A 293 -0.33 13.71 2.97
CA ILE A 293 0.51 14.77 3.50
C ILE A 293 -0.36 15.86 4.10
N GLU A 294 -0.14 16.16 5.37
CA GLU A 294 -0.88 17.17 6.11
C GLU A 294 -0.09 18.45 6.16
N THR A 295 -0.71 19.50 5.69
CA THR A 295 -0.17 20.84 5.68
C THR A 295 -1.02 21.74 6.58
N PRO A 296 -0.55 22.91 7.00
CA PRO A 296 -1.38 23.84 7.75
C PRO A 296 -2.67 24.24 7.05
N ALA A 297 -2.72 24.18 5.72
CA ALA A 297 -3.87 24.59 4.92
C ALA A 297 -4.86 23.45 4.66
N GLN A 298 -4.37 22.22 4.43
CA GLN A 298 -5.22 21.10 4.01
C GLN A 298 -4.50 19.75 4.10
N ILE A 299 -5.30 18.67 4.03
CA ILE A 299 -4.84 17.29 3.90
C ILE A 299 -4.87 16.92 2.42
N LEU A 300 -3.75 16.40 1.90
CA LEU A 300 -3.59 15.99 0.50
C LEU A 300 -3.43 14.48 0.43
N VAL A 301 -4.22 13.81 -0.41
CA VAL A 301 -4.04 12.38 -0.71
C VAL A 301 -2.85 12.22 -1.66
N LEU A 302 -1.90 11.36 -1.30
CA LEU A 302 -0.72 11.05 -2.10
C LEU A 302 -0.89 9.77 -2.90
N GLU A 303 -1.43 8.72 -2.26
CA GLU A 303 -1.44 7.35 -2.79
C GLU A 303 -2.54 6.53 -2.12
N ILE A 304 -3.11 5.59 -2.85
CA ILE A 304 -4.08 4.61 -2.34
C ILE A 304 -3.49 3.22 -2.57
N ASN A 305 -3.26 2.49 -1.48
CA ASN A 305 -2.68 1.16 -1.47
C ASN A 305 -3.80 0.13 -1.25
N PRO A 306 -4.29 -0.58 -2.28
CA PRO A 306 -5.48 -1.43 -2.22
C PRO A 306 -5.18 -2.81 -1.61
N ARG A 307 -4.39 -2.86 -0.55
CA ARG A 307 -3.87 -4.06 0.13
C ARG A 307 -3.45 -3.76 1.56
N LEU A 308 -3.04 -4.79 2.29
CA LEU A 308 -2.37 -4.59 3.59
C LEU A 308 -1.12 -3.73 3.42
N THR A 309 -0.93 -2.81 4.36
CA THR A 309 0.25 -1.96 4.50
C THR A 309 0.96 -2.25 5.82
N THR A 310 2.15 -1.75 6.00
CA THR A 310 2.95 -1.99 7.22
C THR A 310 2.23 -1.54 8.50
N SER A 311 1.35 -0.52 8.42
CA SER A 311 0.54 -0.07 9.56
C SER A 311 -0.42 -1.13 10.10
N PHE A 312 -0.87 -2.09 9.26
CA PHE A 312 -1.70 -3.21 9.69
C PHE A 312 -1.08 -3.97 10.89
N VAL A 313 0.25 -4.06 10.94
CA VAL A 313 1.00 -4.80 11.97
C VAL A 313 0.69 -4.31 13.40
N GLY A 314 0.48 -3.00 13.56
CA GLY A 314 0.26 -2.38 14.88
C GLY A 314 -1.21 -2.26 15.30
N ILE A 315 -2.17 -2.41 14.38
CA ILE A 315 -3.59 -2.08 14.63
C ILE A 315 -4.17 -2.89 15.78
N LYS A 316 -3.92 -4.20 15.80
CA LYS A 316 -4.44 -5.06 16.85
C LYS A 316 -3.89 -4.68 18.25
N ALA A 317 -2.60 -4.37 18.34
CA ALA A 317 -2.01 -3.93 19.60
C ALA A 317 -2.50 -2.53 20.00
N ALA A 318 -2.73 -1.63 19.02
CA ALA A 318 -3.17 -0.26 19.25
C ALA A 318 -4.65 -0.17 19.69
N LEU A 319 -5.53 -0.94 19.04
CA LEU A 319 -6.98 -0.80 19.15
C LEU A 319 -7.70 -2.05 19.66
N GLY A 320 -7.03 -3.21 19.70
CA GLY A 320 -7.68 -4.50 19.98
C GLY A 320 -8.53 -5.02 18.81
N ILE A 321 -8.60 -4.28 17.69
CA ILE A 321 -9.39 -4.65 16.52
C ILE A 321 -8.71 -5.79 15.76
N ASN A 322 -9.44 -6.89 15.51
CA ASN A 322 -9.01 -7.92 14.58
C ASN A 322 -9.44 -7.54 13.16
N VAL A 323 -8.52 -6.95 12.39
CA VAL A 323 -8.83 -6.50 11.04
C VAL A 323 -9.14 -7.67 10.10
N ALA A 324 -8.49 -8.84 10.27
CA ALA A 324 -8.78 -10.00 9.43
C ALA A 324 -10.22 -10.51 9.62
N GLU A 325 -10.72 -10.51 10.85
CA GLU A 325 -12.12 -10.81 11.15
C GLU A 325 -13.07 -9.84 10.44
N ASN A 326 -12.77 -8.54 10.51
CA ASN A 326 -13.58 -7.51 9.87
C ASN A 326 -13.59 -7.64 8.34
N VAL A 327 -12.46 -7.99 7.72
CA VAL A 327 -12.40 -8.29 6.27
C VAL A 327 -13.26 -9.54 5.93
N LEU A 328 -13.25 -10.57 6.78
CA LEU A 328 -14.11 -11.74 6.58
C LEU A 328 -15.60 -11.39 6.78
N GLN A 329 -15.94 -10.47 7.69
CA GLN A 329 -17.29 -9.97 7.85
C GLN A 329 -17.77 -9.20 6.61
N LEU A 330 -16.89 -8.44 5.93
CA LEU A 330 -17.23 -7.73 4.68
C LEU A 330 -17.76 -8.67 3.58
N VAL A 331 -17.33 -9.94 3.55
CA VAL A 331 -17.83 -10.92 2.58
C VAL A 331 -19.35 -11.11 2.71
N LYS A 332 -19.89 -10.96 3.93
CA LYS A 332 -21.30 -11.27 4.24
C LYS A 332 -22.13 -10.03 4.62
N GLY A 333 -21.48 -8.92 4.97
CA GLY A 333 -22.17 -7.73 5.48
C GLY A 333 -21.23 -6.55 5.68
N GLU A 334 -21.41 -5.83 6.78
CA GLU A 334 -20.59 -4.70 7.20
C GLU A 334 -19.61 -5.11 8.32
N PRO A 335 -18.48 -4.41 8.46
CA PRO A 335 -17.51 -4.71 9.51
C PRO A 335 -17.99 -4.16 10.87
N THR A 336 -17.49 -4.76 11.95
CA THR A 336 -17.75 -4.29 13.32
C THR A 336 -16.45 -3.77 13.94
N LEU A 337 -16.16 -2.49 13.75
CA LEU A 337 -14.93 -1.85 14.23
C LEU A 337 -15.08 -1.41 15.69
N THR A 338 -15.17 -2.37 16.62
CA THR A 338 -15.20 -2.07 18.05
C THR A 338 -13.79 -2.08 18.62
N SER A 339 -13.34 -0.93 19.09
CA SER A 339 -12.05 -0.78 19.77
C SER A 339 -12.16 -1.22 21.23
N PHE A 340 -11.19 -2.03 21.69
CA PHE A 340 -11.07 -2.49 23.08
C PHE A 340 -9.95 -1.79 23.85
N CYS A 341 -9.07 -1.10 23.16
CA CYS A 341 -8.01 -0.25 23.70
C CYS A 341 -7.78 0.93 22.74
N ASN A 342 -7.02 1.91 23.17
CA ASN A 342 -6.71 3.10 22.38
C ASN A 342 -5.33 3.63 22.76
N GLN A 343 -4.31 3.14 22.12
CA GLN A 343 -2.92 3.54 22.34
C GLN A 343 -2.14 3.63 21.04
N ALA A 344 -1.14 4.49 20.99
CA ALA A 344 -0.23 4.54 19.88
C ALA A 344 0.81 3.42 19.97
N ILE A 345 1.09 2.76 18.84
CA ILE A 345 2.10 1.69 18.74
C ILE A 345 3.16 2.08 17.71
N THR A 346 4.41 2.09 18.14
CA THR A 346 5.55 2.39 17.28
C THR A 346 6.13 1.11 16.67
N ILE A 347 6.31 1.13 15.34
CA ILE A 347 6.96 0.08 14.57
C ILE A 347 8.25 0.68 14.01
N HIS A 348 9.40 0.14 14.42
CA HIS A 348 10.70 0.53 13.88
C HIS A 348 11.02 -0.30 12.65
N MET A 349 11.34 0.38 11.55
CA MET A 349 11.80 -0.28 10.32
C MET A 349 13.30 -0.51 10.42
N LYS A 350 13.74 -1.77 10.23
CA LYS A 350 15.17 -2.07 10.21
C LYS A 350 15.80 -1.35 9.01
N GLN A 351 16.73 -0.45 9.27
CA GLN A 351 17.56 0.14 8.23
C GLN A 351 18.46 -0.96 7.67
N ASN A 352 18.65 -0.96 6.35
CA ASN A 352 19.73 -1.73 5.74
C ASN A 352 21.04 -1.05 6.20
N ASP A 353 21.81 -1.73 7.03
CA ASP A 353 23.19 -1.34 7.25
C ASP A 353 23.89 -1.43 5.88
N SER A 354 24.08 -0.27 5.26
CA SER A 354 24.89 -0.16 4.04
C SER A 354 26.33 -0.47 4.41
N ASN A 355 26.76 -1.70 4.17
CA ASN A 355 28.18 -2.05 4.13
C ASN A 355 28.80 -1.58 2.82
#